data_b59c32487934ccfbb4589acc735ca218
#
_entry.id   b59c32487934ccfbb4589acc735ca218
#
_cell.length_a   1.000
_cell.length_b   1.000
_cell.length_c   1.000
_cell.angle_alpha   90.00
_cell.angle_beta   90.00
_cell.angle_gamma   90.00
#
_symmetry.space_group_name_H-M   'P 1'
#
loop_
_entity.id
_entity.type
_entity.pdbx_description
1 polymer ?
#
loop_
_entity_poly.entity_id
_entity_poly.type
_entity_poly.pdbx_seq_one_letter_code
_entity_poly.pdbx_strand_id
1 'polypeptide(L)'
;IAAHEGVPERSILCGAGAAELIYAYCDALRPKKIAELAPTFSEYSAAAAHFGASVARFSLHAPDFTPDETLFSFLESEKPDALFLCTPNNPTGKTIPRALLEAVLQQCKKQHTHVLLDECFLDFTDEKSARDLLPQFENLLILKAFTKNFALAGARVGYCLTENHALLRKMSQSSQPWNVCLPAQAAGVAALQEWSWVLRARDLTRRERAYLSQELPALGFSVCPSEANYLLLRAPVGLDTALLRRGIAIRSCENYPGLGPGWYRIAVRLHEENEALLETMRRVTEEAHGI
;
A
#
# COMPACT_ATOMS: atom_id res chain seq x y z
N ILE A 1 12.88 -10.22 -12.89
CA ILE A 1 11.77 -10.37 -11.92
C ILE A 1 11.51 -11.86 -11.68
N ALA A 2 11.34 -12.69 -12.72
CA ALA A 2 11.06 -14.12 -12.57
C ALA A 2 12.06 -14.84 -11.65
N ALA A 3 13.36 -14.62 -11.89
CA ALA A 3 14.42 -15.17 -11.05
C ALA A 3 14.38 -14.65 -9.60
N HIS A 4 14.06 -13.35 -9.41
CA HIS A 4 13.96 -12.74 -8.09
C HIS A 4 12.76 -13.25 -7.28
N GLU A 5 11.61 -13.35 -7.91
CA GLU A 5 10.37 -13.80 -7.26
C GLU A 5 10.24 -15.33 -7.22
N GLY A 6 11.04 -16.07 -7.98
CA GLY A 6 10.98 -17.54 -8.07
C GLY A 6 9.69 -18.04 -8.75
N VAL A 7 9.14 -17.26 -9.69
CA VAL A 7 7.92 -17.59 -10.45
C VAL A 7 8.21 -17.62 -11.95
N PRO A 8 7.43 -18.34 -12.77
CA PRO A 8 7.59 -18.35 -14.22
C PRO A 8 7.35 -16.96 -14.84
N GLU A 9 8.07 -16.60 -15.91
CA GLU A 9 7.85 -15.35 -16.64
C GLU A 9 6.41 -15.17 -17.12
N ARG A 10 5.73 -16.24 -17.51
CA ARG A 10 4.32 -16.24 -17.95
C ARG A 10 3.34 -15.80 -16.85
N SER A 11 3.75 -15.82 -15.60
CA SER A 11 2.95 -15.40 -14.43
C SER A 11 3.19 -13.94 -14.06
N ILE A 12 3.94 -13.17 -14.89
CA ILE A 12 4.35 -11.80 -14.61
C ILE A 12 3.84 -10.87 -15.71
N LEU A 13 3.35 -9.70 -15.31
CA LEU A 13 3.13 -8.56 -16.21
C LEU A 13 3.80 -7.31 -15.61
N CYS A 14 4.65 -6.65 -16.40
CA CYS A 14 5.27 -5.38 -16.03
C CYS A 14 4.40 -4.21 -16.50
N GLY A 15 4.43 -3.10 -15.73
CA GLY A 15 3.70 -1.89 -16.05
C GLY A 15 4.44 -0.60 -15.66
N ALA A 16 3.96 0.53 -16.15
CA ALA A 16 4.48 1.87 -15.80
C ALA A 16 4.11 2.27 -14.36
N GLY A 17 4.56 1.48 -13.40
CA GLY A 17 4.23 1.54 -11.98
C GLY A 17 2.96 0.75 -11.64
N ALA A 18 2.75 0.56 -10.34
CA ALA A 18 1.61 -0.19 -9.82
C ALA A 18 0.25 0.41 -10.23
N ALA A 19 0.16 1.74 -10.33
CA ALA A 19 -1.10 2.42 -10.68
C ALA A 19 -1.62 2.00 -12.05
N GLU A 20 -0.77 1.93 -13.09
CA GLU A 20 -1.18 1.44 -14.41
C GLU A 20 -1.77 0.02 -14.33
N LEU A 21 -1.12 -0.86 -13.55
CA LEU A 21 -1.56 -2.24 -13.40
C LEU A 21 -2.91 -2.36 -12.67
N ILE A 22 -3.21 -1.45 -11.73
CA ILE A 22 -4.53 -1.37 -11.09
C ILE A 22 -5.60 -1.02 -12.12
N TYR A 23 -5.35 -0.03 -12.98
CA TYR A 23 -6.28 0.35 -14.04
C TYR A 23 -6.42 -0.77 -15.08
N ALA A 24 -5.33 -1.39 -15.52
CA ALA A 24 -5.35 -2.53 -16.44
C ALA A 24 -6.11 -3.74 -15.86
N TYR A 25 -6.00 -3.98 -14.55
CA TYR A 25 -6.76 -5.01 -13.84
C TYR A 25 -8.27 -4.73 -13.88
N CYS A 26 -8.68 -3.51 -13.55
CA CYS A 26 -10.08 -3.10 -13.61
C CYS A 26 -10.63 -3.15 -15.04
N ASP A 27 -9.85 -2.74 -16.04
CA ASP A 27 -10.25 -2.82 -17.44
C ASP A 27 -10.43 -4.27 -17.93
N ALA A 28 -9.48 -5.15 -17.59
CA ALA A 28 -9.50 -6.55 -17.97
C ALA A 28 -10.62 -7.34 -17.30
N LEU A 29 -10.94 -7.01 -16.05
CA LEU A 29 -11.94 -7.71 -15.24
C LEU A 29 -13.36 -7.17 -15.43
N ARG A 30 -13.49 -5.83 -15.65
CA ARG A 30 -14.79 -5.11 -15.74
C ARG A 30 -15.72 -5.42 -14.56
N PRO A 31 -15.27 -5.27 -13.31
CA PRO A 31 -16.11 -5.56 -12.16
C PRO A 31 -17.31 -4.62 -12.10
N LYS A 32 -18.47 -5.11 -11.66
CA LYS A 32 -19.65 -4.29 -11.38
C LYS A 32 -19.59 -3.71 -9.96
N LYS A 33 -19.04 -4.50 -9.04
CA LYS A 33 -18.83 -4.11 -7.65
C LYS A 33 -17.46 -4.57 -7.19
N ILE A 34 -16.73 -3.66 -6.53
CA ILE A 34 -15.53 -4.02 -5.79
C ILE A 34 -15.74 -3.85 -4.29
N ALA A 35 -14.92 -4.55 -3.51
CA ALA A 35 -14.74 -4.29 -2.09
C ALA A 35 -13.31 -3.78 -1.82
N GLU A 36 -13.17 -2.86 -0.88
CA GLU A 36 -11.89 -2.38 -0.37
C GLU A 36 -11.96 -2.16 1.16
N LEU A 37 -10.81 -2.15 1.82
CA LEU A 37 -10.71 -1.69 3.21
C LEU A 37 -10.83 -0.16 3.26
N ALA A 38 -11.30 0.39 4.36
CA ALA A 38 -11.34 1.85 4.57
C ALA A 38 -10.83 2.19 5.98
N PRO A 39 -9.76 2.99 6.10
CA PRO A 39 -9.03 3.68 5.03
C PRO A 39 -8.08 2.76 4.26
N THR A 40 -7.91 3.03 2.96
CA THR A 40 -6.90 2.39 2.10
C THR A 40 -6.49 3.31 0.94
N PHE A 41 -5.62 2.83 0.04
CA PHE A 41 -5.12 3.61 -1.08
C PHE A 41 -6.23 3.96 -2.07
N SER A 42 -6.38 5.24 -2.37
CA SER A 42 -7.50 5.79 -3.16
C SER A 42 -7.58 5.34 -4.61
N GLU A 43 -6.45 4.86 -5.18
CA GLU A 43 -6.42 4.44 -6.58
C GLU A 43 -7.23 3.18 -6.87
N TYR A 44 -7.52 2.34 -5.85
CA TYR A 44 -8.37 1.16 -6.05
C TYR A 44 -9.79 1.56 -6.42
N SER A 45 -10.41 2.38 -5.56
CA SER A 45 -11.75 2.89 -5.85
C SER A 45 -11.80 3.84 -7.04
N ALA A 46 -10.74 4.64 -7.27
CA ALA A 46 -10.66 5.52 -8.42
C ALA A 46 -10.63 4.74 -9.75
N ALA A 47 -9.80 3.70 -9.85
CA ALA A 47 -9.74 2.83 -11.01
C ALA A 47 -11.05 2.07 -11.22
N ALA A 48 -11.62 1.51 -10.17
CA ALA A 48 -12.89 0.79 -10.25
C ALA A 48 -14.04 1.73 -10.72
N ALA A 49 -14.14 2.92 -10.16
CA ALA A 49 -15.14 3.92 -10.55
C ALA A 49 -14.95 4.39 -12.00
N HIS A 50 -13.70 4.52 -12.49
CA HIS A 50 -13.39 4.87 -13.88
C HIS A 50 -14.01 3.86 -14.86
N PHE A 51 -14.09 2.60 -14.49
CA PHE A 51 -14.73 1.54 -15.29
C PHE A 51 -16.18 1.25 -14.88
N GLY A 52 -16.80 2.11 -14.08
CA GLY A 52 -18.22 2.05 -13.74
C GLY A 52 -18.59 1.10 -12.60
N ALA A 53 -17.61 0.59 -11.83
CA ALA A 53 -17.88 -0.26 -10.70
C ALA A 53 -18.35 0.54 -9.47
N SER A 54 -19.28 -0.03 -8.71
CA SER A 54 -19.62 0.43 -7.37
C SER A 54 -18.58 -0.05 -6.36
N VAL A 55 -18.42 0.67 -5.23
CA VAL A 55 -17.42 0.39 -4.21
C VAL A 55 -18.08 0.14 -2.87
N ALA A 56 -17.94 -1.07 -2.34
CA ALA A 56 -18.27 -1.43 -0.97
C ALA A 56 -17.02 -1.28 -0.08
N ARG A 57 -17.17 -0.70 1.11
CA ARG A 57 -16.05 -0.44 2.02
C ARG A 57 -16.19 -1.17 3.33
N PHE A 58 -15.20 -1.96 3.67
CA PHE A 58 -15.06 -2.54 4.99
C PHE A 58 -14.32 -1.55 5.90
N SER A 59 -15.00 -1.03 6.93
CA SER A 59 -14.42 -0.01 7.81
C SER A 59 -13.43 -0.61 8.79
N LEU A 60 -12.21 -0.08 8.79
CA LEU A 60 -11.20 -0.33 9.80
C LEU A 60 -11.29 0.74 10.88
N HIS A 61 -10.99 0.36 12.13
CA HIS A 61 -11.16 1.24 13.29
C HIS A 61 -9.84 1.49 14.03
N ALA A 62 -9.68 2.74 14.48
CA ALA A 62 -8.58 3.11 15.37
C ALA A 62 -8.65 2.35 16.72
N PRO A 63 -7.53 2.10 17.40
CA PRO A 63 -6.20 2.56 17.01
C PRO A 63 -5.46 1.63 16.03
N ASP A 64 -5.92 0.37 15.88
CA ASP A 64 -5.15 -0.66 15.20
C ASP A 64 -5.36 -0.69 13.69
N PHE A 65 -6.53 -0.34 13.20
CA PHE A 65 -6.88 -0.45 11.78
C PHE A 65 -6.54 -1.81 11.16
N THR A 66 -6.67 -2.88 11.95
CA THR A 66 -6.43 -4.25 11.50
C THR A 66 -7.76 -4.87 11.08
N PRO A 67 -7.87 -5.50 9.91
CA PRO A 67 -9.05 -6.27 9.56
C PRO A 67 -9.17 -7.51 10.45
N ASP A 68 -10.41 -7.87 10.74
CA ASP A 68 -10.76 -9.03 11.56
C ASP A 68 -11.72 -10.00 10.85
N GLU A 69 -12.20 -10.99 11.56
CA GLU A 69 -13.09 -12.02 11.03
C GLU A 69 -14.46 -11.50 10.56
N THR A 70 -14.87 -10.30 10.97
CA THR A 70 -16.12 -9.69 10.47
C THR A 70 -16.07 -9.35 8.97
N LEU A 71 -14.84 -9.32 8.40
CA LEU A 71 -14.63 -9.22 6.96
C LEU A 71 -15.32 -10.37 6.20
N PHE A 72 -15.43 -11.57 6.78
CA PHE A 72 -16.11 -12.70 6.12
C PHE A 72 -17.59 -12.42 5.91
N SER A 73 -18.30 -11.96 6.95
CA SER A 73 -19.72 -11.62 6.85
C SER A 73 -19.97 -10.45 5.89
N PHE A 74 -19.07 -9.48 5.88
CA PHE A 74 -19.12 -8.38 4.91
C PHE A 74 -19.00 -8.90 3.47
N LEU A 75 -18.03 -9.77 3.17
CA LEU A 75 -17.86 -10.35 1.83
C LEU A 75 -19.06 -11.23 1.41
N GLU A 76 -19.68 -11.94 2.35
CA GLU A 76 -20.89 -12.72 2.10
C GLU A 76 -22.10 -11.86 1.74
N SER A 77 -22.23 -10.70 2.40
CA SER A 77 -23.34 -9.77 2.15
C SER A 77 -23.14 -8.97 0.87
N GLU A 78 -21.92 -8.47 0.62
CA GLU A 78 -21.61 -7.57 -0.49
C GLU A 78 -21.41 -8.31 -1.81
N LYS A 79 -20.89 -9.54 -1.78
CA LYS A 79 -20.58 -10.39 -2.95
C LYS A 79 -19.87 -9.62 -4.07
N PRO A 80 -18.71 -9.03 -3.80
CA PRO A 80 -18.01 -8.22 -4.78
C PRO A 80 -17.39 -9.11 -5.87
N ASP A 81 -17.28 -8.57 -7.10
CA ASP A 81 -16.55 -9.22 -8.19
C ASP A 81 -15.04 -9.22 -7.94
N ALA A 82 -14.55 -8.18 -7.23
CA ALA A 82 -13.14 -8.05 -6.83
C ALA A 82 -12.99 -7.45 -5.44
N LEU A 83 -11.99 -7.94 -4.70
CA LEU A 83 -11.53 -7.42 -3.41
C LEU A 83 -10.14 -6.83 -3.57
N PHE A 84 -9.94 -5.58 -3.12
CA PHE A 84 -8.64 -4.93 -3.07
C PHE A 84 -8.12 -4.92 -1.64
N LEU A 85 -6.94 -5.49 -1.43
CA LEU A 85 -6.23 -5.54 -0.17
C LEU A 85 -4.85 -4.92 -0.33
N CYS A 86 -4.35 -4.25 0.70
CA CYS A 86 -3.02 -3.68 0.75
C CYS A 86 -2.31 -4.15 2.03
N THR A 87 -1.11 -4.68 1.89
CA THR A 87 -0.32 -5.19 3.01
C THR A 87 1.17 -4.89 2.84
N PRO A 88 1.77 -4.02 3.67
CA PRO A 88 1.14 -3.13 4.64
C PRO A 88 0.17 -2.13 4.02
N ASN A 89 -0.95 -1.87 4.69
CA ASN A 89 -1.99 -1.00 4.18
C ASN A 89 -1.57 0.49 4.21
N ASN A 90 -1.85 1.21 3.16
CA ASN A 90 -1.67 2.66 3.09
C ASN A 90 -3.03 3.35 3.31
N PRO A 91 -3.24 4.16 4.39
CA PRO A 91 -2.20 4.87 5.14
C PRO A 91 -1.85 4.27 6.51
N THR A 92 -2.45 3.16 6.93
CA THR A 92 -2.38 2.68 8.32
C THR A 92 -1.04 2.01 8.68
N GLY A 93 -0.33 1.47 7.68
CA GLY A 93 0.93 0.76 7.87
C GLY A 93 0.78 -0.64 8.47
N LYS A 94 -0.45 -1.17 8.56
CA LYS A 94 -0.72 -2.49 9.13
C LYS A 94 -0.65 -3.59 8.08
N THR A 95 -0.03 -4.70 8.44
CA THR A 95 -0.09 -5.93 7.65
C THR A 95 -1.37 -6.71 7.93
N ILE A 96 -1.77 -7.54 6.97
CA ILE A 96 -2.87 -8.48 7.15
C ILE A 96 -2.27 -9.78 7.68
N PRO A 97 -2.74 -10.30 8.85
CA PRO A 97 -2.24 -11.57 9.37
C PRO A 97 -2.38 -12.70 8.34
N ARG A 98 -1.33 -13.49 8.17
CA ARG A 98 -1.25 -14.53 7.14
C ARG A 98 -2.44 -15.50 7.17
N ALA A 99 -2.83 -15.96 8.36
CA ALA A 99 -3.97 -16.87 8.52
C ALA A 99 -5.29 -16.25 8.05
N LEU A 100 -5.51 -14.95 8.36
CA LEU A 100 -6.69 -14.21 7.89
C LEU A 100 -6.67 -14.06 6.37
N LEU A 101 -5.51 -13.71 5.79
CA LEU A 101 -5.37 -13.58 4.33
C LEU A 101 -5.71 -14.90 3.62
N GLU A 102 -5.17 -16.02 4.08
CA GLU A 102 -5.46 -17.34 3.49
C GLU A 102 -6.96 -17.69 3.57
N ALA A 103 -7.58 -17.44 4.72
CA ALA A 103 -9.02 -17.67 4.90
C ALA A 103 -9.87 -16.77 3.99
N VAL A 104 -9.50 -15.49 3.84
CA VAL A 104 -10.15 -14.54 2.91
C VAL A 104 -10.00 -15.01 1.47
N LEU A 105 -8.80 -15.43 1.05
CA LEU A 105 -8.56 -15.95 -0.30
C LEU A 105 -9.42 -17.19 -0.59
N GLN A 106 -9.55 -18.09 0.39
CA GLN A 106 -10.36 -19.27 0.27
C GLN A 106 -11.85 -18.95 0.12
N GLN A 107 -12.36 -17.98 0.90
CA GLN A 107 -13.75 -17.51 0.77
C GLN A 107 -13.97 -16.85 -0.58
N CYS A 108 -13.10 -15.93 -0.98
CA CYS A 108 -13.17 -15.24 -2.26
C CYS A 108 -13.15 -16.25 -3.43
N LYS A 109 -12.33 -17.32 -3.35
CA LYS A 109 -12.33 -18.39 -4.34
C LYS A 109 -13.68 -19.10 -4.45
N LYS A 110 -14.32 -19.42 -3.32
CA LYS A 110 -15.66 -20.03 -3.28
C LYS A 110 -16.76 -19.12 -3.87
N GLN A 111 -16.61 -17.80 -3.69
CA GLN A 111 -17.54 -16.79 -4.16
C GLN A 111 -17.25 -16.28 -5.57
N HIS A 112 -16.22 -16.80 -6.23
CA HIS A 112 -15.71 -16.32 -7.52
C HIS A 112 -15.28 -14.83 -7.49
N THR A 113 -14.88 -14.33 -6.33
CA THR A 113 -14.33 -12.99 -6.14
C THR A 113 -12.84 -13.00 -6.48
N HIS A 114 -12.40 -12.13 -7.37
CA HIS A 114 -10.98 -11.89 -7.63
C HIS A 114 -10.35 -11.06 -6.51
N VAL A 115 -9.08 -11.31 -6.20
CA VAL A 115 -8.36 -10.56 -5.16
C VAL A 115 -7.12 -9.91 -5.76
N LEU A 116 -7.03 -8.58 -5.65
CA LEU A 116 -5.79 -7.84 -5.86
C LEU A 116 -5.16 -7.56 -4.49
N LEU A 117 -3.99 -8.13 -4.24
CA LEU A 117 -3.19 -7.92 -3.04
C LEU A 117 -2.00 -7.03 -3.37
N ASP A 118 -2.02 -5.80 -2.86
CA ASP A 118 -0.95 -4.83 -3.05
C ASP A 118 0.13 -5.01 -1.98
N GLU A 119 1.29 -5.51 -2.40
CA GLU A 119 2.49 -5.72 -1.59
C GLU A 119 3.59 -4.66 -1.84
N CYS A 120 3.25 -3.48 -2.39
CA CYS A 120 4.24 -2.46 -2.73
C CYS A 120 5.09 -1.96 -1.54
N PHE A 121 4.65 -2.16 -0.31
CA PHE A 121 5.38 -1.79 0.90
C PHE A 121 5.90 -2.99 1.70
N LEU A 122 5.64 -4.23 1.25
CA LEU A 122 5.93 -5.43 2.04
C LEU A 122 7.41 -5.60 2.38
N ASP A 123 8.30 -5.20 1.48
CA ASP A 123 9.74 -5.36 1.65
C ASP A 123 10.32 -4.50 2.80
N PHE A 124 9.54 -3.57 3.39
CA PHE A 124 9.90 -2.86 4.63
C PHE A 124 9.56 -3.64 5.90
N THR A 125 8.94 -4.81 5.78
CA THR A 125 8.54 -5.69 6.87
C THR A 125 9.38 -6.98 6.89
N ASP A 126 9.18 -7.80 7.92
CA ASP A 126 9.72 -9.15 7.98
C ASP A 126 8.72 -10.20 7.44
N GLU A 127 7.54 -9.74 6.99
CA GLU A 127 6.49 -10.61 6.48
C GLU A 127 6.87 -11.20 5.12
N LYS A 128 6.38 -12.41 4.88
CA LYS A 128 6.59 -13.12 3.63
C LYS A 128 5.53 -12.73 2.61
N SER A 129 5.95 -12.55 1.36
CA SER A 129 5.03 -12.36 0.23
C SER A 129 4.06 -13.54 0.11
N ALA A 130 2.83 -13.25 -0.28
CA ALA A 130 1.82 -14.27 -0.57
C ALA A 130 2.05 -15.01 -1.91
N ARG A 131 3.20 -14.80 -2.57
CA ARG A 131 3.53 -15.45 -3.86
C ARG A 131 3.52 -16.99 -3.81
N ASP A 132 3.81 -17.57 -2.65
CA ASP A 132 3.72 -19.02 -2.43
C ASP A 132 2.28 -19.56 -2.45
N LEU A 133 1.29 -18.69 -2.34
CA LEU A 133 -0.13 -19.01 -2.48
C LEU A 133 -0.63 -19.00 -3.94
N LEU A 134 0.09 -18.38 -4.86
CA LEU A 134 -0.34 -18.27 -6.26
C LEU A 134 -0.77 -19.61 -6.89
N PRO A 135 -0.04 -20.73 -6.69
CA PRO A 135 -0.46 -22.02 -7.27
C PRO A 135 -1.80 -22.55 -6.74
N GLN A 136 -2.25 -22.09 -5.57
CA GLN A 136 -3.48 -22.54 -4.92
C GLN A 136 -4.67 -21.62 -5.25
N PHE A 137 -4.39 -20.35 -5.59
CA PHE A 137 -5.39 -19.29 -5.74
C PHE A 137 -5.28 -18.58 -7.09
N GLU A 138 -5.89 -19.16 -8.14
CA GLU A 138 -5.96 -18.53 -9.46
C GLU A 138 -6.67 -17.16 -9.43
N ASN A 139 -7.53 -16.92 -8.43
CA ASN A 139 -8.21 -15.65 -8.22
C ASN A 139 -7.33 -14.59 -7.55
N LEU A 140 -6.07 -14.88 -7.19
CA LEU A 140 -5.13 -13.94 -6.58
C LEU A 140 -4.25 -13.28 -7.64
N LEU A 141 -4.15 -11.96 -7.58
CA LEU A 141 -3.13 -11.16 -8.26
C LEU A 141 -2.37 -10.36 -7.20
N ILE A 142 -1.05 -10.49 -7.17
CA ILE A 142 -0.16 -9.73 -6.29
C ILE A 142 0.44 -8.57 -7.07
N LEU A 143 0.37 -7.36 -6.51
CA LEU A 143 0.91 -6.14 -7.10
C LEU A 143 2.17 -5.71 -6.36
N LYS A 144 3.22 -5.39 -7.10
CA LYS A 144 4.51 -4.91 -6.56
C LYS A 144 5.06 -3.76 -7.38
N ALA A 145 5.93 -2.94 -6.78
CA ALA A 145 6.52 -1.80 -7.46
C ALA A 145 7.95 -1.51 -6.98
N PHE A 146 8.77 -0.99 -7.88
CA PHE A 146 10.11 -0.50 -7.57
C PHE A 146 10.12 0.90 -6.94
N THR A 147 8.97 1.56 -6.90
CA THR A 147 8.78 2.95 -6.44
C THR A 147 9.25 3.20 -5.02
N LYS A 148 9.13 2.22 -4.13
CA LYS A 148 9.30 2.39 -2.68
C LYS A 148 10.63 1.82 -2.21
N ASN A 149 10.76 0.51 -2.24
CA ASN A 149 11.91 -0.25 -1.75
C ASN A 149 13.22 0.05 -2.51
N PHE A 150 13.14 0.34 -3.81
CA PHE A 150 14.28 0.71 -4.65
C PHE A 150 14.40 2.21 -4.93
N ALA A 151 13.55 3.06 -4.31
CA ALA A 151 13.54 4.52 -4.50
C ALA A 151 13.39 4.97 -5.98
N LEU A 152 12.80 4.14 -6.84
CA LEU A 152 12.63 4.40 -8.27
C LEU A 152 11.26 5.03 -8.61
N ALA A 153 10.80 5.98 -7.79
CA ALA A 153 9.49 6.60 -7.95
C ALA A 153 9.33 7.28 -9.32
N GLY A 154 10.35 7.97 -9.81
CA GLY A 154 10.34 8.67 -11.10
C GLY A 154 10.46 7.75 -12.31
N ALA A 155 11.06 6.57 -12.17
CA ALA A 155 11.24 5.61 -13.27
C ALA A 155 9.93 4.95 -13.72
N ARG A 156 8.91 4.95 -12.89
CA ARG A 156 7.59 4.38 -13.20
C ARG A 156 7.67 2.90 -13.62
N VAL A 157 8.11 2.02 -12.75
CA VAL A 157 8.15 0.57 -12.99
C VAL A 157 7.51 -0.19 -11.83
N GLY A 158 6.66 -1.13 -12.18
CA GLY A 158 6.01 -2.08 -11.28
C GLY A 158 5.68 -3.36 -12.01
N TYR A 159 5.15 -4.33 -11.30
CA TYR A 159 4.76 -5.61 -11.87
C TYR A 159 3.66 -6.26 -11.04
N CYS A 160 2.94 -7.18 -11.65
CA CYS A 160 2.03 -8.06 -10.93
C CYS A 160 2.36 -9.53 -11.21
N LEU A 161 1.93 -10.38 -10.28
CA LEU A 161 2.12 -11.82 -10.28
C LEU A 161 0.76 -12.52 -10.16
N THR A 162 0.46 -13.50 -11.01
CA THR A 162 -0.72 -14.34 -10.87
C THR A 162 -0.59 -15.63 -11.72
N GLU A 163 -1.25 -16.69 -11.32
CA GLU A 163 -1.41 -17.89 -12.16
C GLU A 163 -2.62 -17.80 -13.11
N ASN A 164 -3.41 -16.72 -13.03
CA ASN A 164 -4.49 -16.46 -14.00
C ASN A 164 -3.93 -15.87 -15.29
N HIS A 165 -3.39 -16.74 -16.14
CA HIS A 165 -2.79 -16.33 -17.41
C HIS A 165 -3.81 -15.72 -18.39
N ALA A 166 -5.11 -16.06 -18.25
CA ALA A 166 -6.16 -15.45 -19.06
C ALA A 166 -6.36 -13.98 -18.67
N LEU A 167 -6.34 -13.69 -17.36
CA LEU A 167 -6.41 -12.33 -16.85
C LEU A 167 -5.17 -11.51 -17.28
N LEU A 168 -3.96 -12.07 -17.14
CA LEU A 168 -2.73 -11.39 -17.58
C LEU A 168 -2.76 -11.00 -19.06
N ARG A 169 -3.24 -11.91 -19.93
CA ARG A 169 -3.40 -11.60 -21.36
C ARG A 169 -4.35 -10.42 -21.59
N LYS A 170 -5.49 -10.38 -20.92
CA LYS A 170 -6.45 -9.27 -21.02
C LYS A 170 -5.83 -7.96 -20.51
N MET A 171 -5.14 -7.99 -19.35
CA MET A 171 -4.45 -6.82 -18.82
C MET A 171 -3.37 -6.29 -19.78
N SER A 172 -2.59 -7.19 -20.39
CA SER A 172 -1.60 -6.82 -21.39
C SER A 172 -2.21 -6.18 -22.64
N GLN A 173 -3.41 -6.61 -23.05
CA GLN A 173 -4.14 -6.02 -24.17
C GLN A 173 -4.73 -4.64 -23.84
N SER A 174 -5.02 -4.38 -22.56
CA SER A 174 -5.50 -3.06 -22.07
C SER A 174 -4.37 -2.04 -21.87
N SER A 175 -3.13 -2.51 -21.77
CA SER A 175 -1.96 -1.63 -21.58
C SER A 175 -1.45 -1.07 -22.91
N GLN A 176 -0.84 0.11 -22.85
CA GLN A 176 -0.20 0.70 -24.03
C GLN A 176 1.01 -0.13 -24.48
N PRO A 177 1.26 -0.30 -25.78
CA PRO A 177 2.52 -0.84 -26.27
C PRO A 177 3.72 -0.01 -25.75
N TRP A 178 4.80 -0.70 -25.34
CA TRP A 178 6.02 -0.07 -24.81
C TRP A 178 5.78 0.81 -23.57
N ASN A 179 4.82 0.46 -22.74
CA ASN A 179 4.41 1.20 -21.53
C ASN A 179 5.56 1.40 -20.52
N VAL A 180 6.53 0.48 -20.44
CA VAL A 180 7.73 0.64 -19.62
C VAL A 180 8.88 1.12 -20.48
N CYS A 181 9.33 2.35 -20.28
CA CYS A 181 10.40 2.96 -21.07
C CYS A 181 11.76 2.25 -20.81
N LEU A 182 12.66 2.28 -21.81
CA LEU A 182 13.95 1.59 -21.74
C LEU A 182 14.82 1.97 -20.51
N PRO A 183 14.92 3.26 -20.12
CA PRO A 183 15.62 3.63 -18.88
C PRO A 183 15.03 2.98 -17.63
N ALA A 184 13.69 2.86 -17.54
CA ALA A 184 13.03 2.21 -16.40
C ALA A 184 13.31 0.69 -16.38
N GLN A 185 13.34 0.03 -17.55
CA GLN A 185 13.69 -1.38 -17.64
C GLN A 185 15.12 -1.60 -17.16
N ALA A 186 16.08 -0.81 -17.65
CA ALA A 186 17.50 -0.91 -17.25
C ALA A 186 17.66 -0.66 -15.74
N ALA A 187 17.00 0.38 -15.20
CA ALA A 187 17.03 0.70 -13.77
C ALA A 187 16.41 -0.42 -12.93
N GLY A 188 15.31 -1.02 -13.37
CA GLY A 188 14.66 -2.13 -12.68
C GLY A 188 15.55 -3.39 -12.62
N VAL A 189 16.23 -3.74 -13.72
CA VAL A 189 17.18 -4.86 -13.77
C VAL A 189 18.35 -4.62 -12.82
N ALA A 190 18.96 -3.42 -12.84
CA ALA A 190 20.04 -3.04 -11.94
C ALA A 190 19.62 -3.07 -10.46
N ALA A 191 18.44 -2.54 -10.17
CA ALA A 191 17.90 -2.49 -8.80
C ALA A 191 17.72 -3.88 -8.19
N LEU A 192 17.26 -4.87 -8.96
CA LEU A 192 17.08 -6.25 -8.48
C LEU A 192 18.42 -6.92 -8.08
N GLN A 193 19.54 -6.45 -8.59
CA GLN A 193 20.87 -6.94 -8.20
C GLN A 193 21.33 -6.34 -6.86
N GLU A 194 20.72 -5.25 -6.41
CA GLU A 194 21.08 -4.49 -5.21
C GLU A 194 20.15 -4.82 -4.02
N TRP A 195 19.74 -6.09 -3.86
CA TRP A 195 18.83 -6.47 -2.78
C TRP A 195 19.36 -6.14 -1.38
N SER A 196 20.66 -6.11 -1.21
CA SER A 196 21.30 -5.66 0.04
C SER A 196 20.91 -4.24 0.45
N TRP A 197 20.61 -3.36 -0.52
CA TRP A 197 20.10 -2.02 -0.28
C TRP A 197 18.71 -2.05 0.37
N VAL A 198 17.81 -2.89 -0.12
CA VAL A 198 16.45 -3.06 0.42
C VAL A 198 16.53 -3.54 1.88
N LEU A 199 17.41 -4.50 2.18
CA LEU A 199 17.61 -4.99 3.55
C LEU A 199 18.12 -3.89 4.48
N ARG A 200 19.10 -3.09 4.05
CA ARG A 200 19.58 -1.93 4.84
C ARG A 200 18.50 -0.88 5.05
N ALA A 201 17.70 -0.58 4.01
CA ALA A 201 16.59 0.36 4.09
C ALA A 201 15.51 -0.13 5.07
N ARG A 202 15.20 -1.43 5.07
CA ARG A 202 14.29 -2.06 6.02
C ARG A 202 14.77 -1.91 7.47
N ASP A 203 16.04 -2.22 7.72
CA ASP A 203 16.61 -2.15 9.07
C ASP A 203 16.67 -0.71 9.59
N LEU A 204 17.03 0.25 8.73
CA LEU A 204 16.95 1.68 9.04
C LEU A 204 15.52 2.09 9.37
N THR A 205 14.58 1.75 8.49
CA THR A 205 13.16 2.06 8.68
C THR A 205 12.63 1.51 10.01
N ARG A 206 12.99 0.29 10.37
CA ARG A 206 12.56 -0.33 11.63
C ARG A 206 13.03 0.47 12.84
N ARG A 207 14.30 0.87 12.88
CA ARG A 207 14.89 1.66 13.98
C ARG A 207 14.27 3.04 14.06
N GLU A 208 14.21 3.74 12.96
CA GLU A 208 13.70 5.11 12.90
C GLU A 208 12.18 5.17 13.14
N ARG A 209 11.43 4.17 12.72
CA ARG A 209 10.00 4.05 13.04
C ARG A 209 9.79 3.85 14.54
N ALA A 210 10.60 3.02 15.19
CA ALA A 210 10.54 2.82 16.63
C ALA A 210 10.85 4.12 17.37
N TYR A 211 11.88 4.86 16.94
CA TYR A 211 12.24 6.17 17.48
C TYR A 211 11.07 7.16 17.38
N LEU A 212 10.50 7.36 16.18
CA LEU A 212 9.37 8.27 15.99
C LEU A 212 8.14 7.84 16.81
N SER A 213 7.87 6.53 16.90
CA SER A 213 6.72 5.99 17.67
C SER A 213 6.87 6.24 19.17
N GLN A 214 8.09 6.36 19.67
CA GLN A 214 8.40 6.71 21.06
C GLN A 214 8.29 8.21 21.33
N GLU A 215 8.77 9.06 20.40
CA GLU A 215 8.85 10.50 20.60
C GLU A 215 7.53 11.25 20.34
N LEU A 216 6.76 10.83 19.32
CA LEU A 216 5.54 11.53 18.94
C LEU A 216 4.45 11.61 20.03
N PRO A 217 4.22 10.58 20.86
CA PRO A 217 3.27 10.66 21.96
C PRO A 217 3.63 11.72 23.01
N ALA A 218 4.92 12.01 23.23
CA ALA A 218 5.37 13.07 24.12
C ALA A 218 4.96 14.49 23.64
N LEU A 219 4.65 14.63 22.36
CA LEU A 219 4.09 15.84 21.75
C LEU A 219 2.55 15.90 21.80
N GLY A 220 1.91 14.94 22.45
CA GLY A 220 0.45 14.85 22.54
C GLY A 220 -0.22 14.21 21.31
N PHE A 221 0.53 13.56 20.41
CA PHE A 221 -0.01 12.94 19.22
C PHE A 221 -0.35 11.46 19.46
N SER A 222 -1.46 10.99 18.89
CA SER A 222 -1.79 9.55 18.90
C SER A 222 -1.20 8.91 17.65
N VAL A 223 -0.34 7.91 17.81
CA VAL A 223 0.34 7.22 16.73
C VAL A 223 -0.25 5.82 16.56
N CYS A 224 -0.62 5.48 15.33
CA CYS A 224 -1.06 4.11 15.01
C CYS A 224 0.17 3.20 14.83
N PRO A 225 0.15 1.98 15.40
CA PRO A 225 1.21 1.01 15.16
C PRO A 225 1.35 0.71 13.66
N SER A 226 2.57 0.76 13.14
CA SER A 226 2.87 0.56 11.72
C SER A 226 4.03 -0.41 11.53
N GLU A 227 4.02 -1.11 10.41
CA GLU A 227 5.09 -1.99 9.94
C GLU A 227 5.75 -1.45 8.66
N ALA A 228 5.16 -0.41 8.05
CA ALA A 228 5.65 0.25 6.84
C ALA A 228 6.71 1.32 7.11
N ASN A 229 7.17 1.97 6.05
CA ASN A 229 8.10 3.10 6.11
C ASN A 229 7.39 4.46 6.31
N TYR A 230 6.24 4.44 6.96
CA TYR A 230 5.45 5.61 7.35
C TYR A 230 4.66 5.32 8.63
N LEU A 231 4.21 6.38 9.28
CA LEU A 231 3.32 6.33 10.43
C LEU A 231 2.05 7.12 10.14
N LEU A 232 0.89 6.56 10.50
CA LEU A 232 -0.36 7.28 10.58
C LEU A 232 -0.51 7.82 12.00
N LEU A 233 -0.82 9.11 12.13
CA LEU A 233 -0.99 9.76 13.42
C LEU A 233 -2.19 10.68 13.43
N ARG A 234 -2.73 10.90 14.62
CA ARG A 234 -3.75 11.92 14.89
C ARG A 234 -3.12 13.07 15.68
N ALA A 235 -3.32 14.29 15.18
CA ALA A 235 -2.78 15.52 15.74
C ALA A 235 -3.77 16.68 15.54
N PRO A 236 -3.54 17.87 16.10
CA PRO A 236 -4.40 19.03 15.87
C PRO A 236 -4.58 19.35 14.40
N VAL A 237 -5.78 19.79 14.04
CA VAL A 237 -6.12 20.22 12.68
C VAL A 237 -5.24 21.40 12.29
N GLY A 238 -4.69 21.38 11.05
CA GLY A 238 -3.81 22.42 10.53
C GLY A 238 -2.32 22.17 10.77
N LEU A 239 -1.94 21.05 11.41
CA LEU A 239 -0.52 20.70 11.62
C LEU A 239 0.27 20.66 10.29
N ASP A 240 -0.32 20.10 9.24
CA ASP A 240 0.29 20.04 7.90
C ASP A 240 0.59 21.43 7.33
N THR A 241 -0.35 22.36 7.47
CA THR A 241 -0.17 23.76 7.03
C THR A 241 0.89 24.48 7.87
N ALA A 242 0.90 24.27 9.18
CA ALA A 242 1.89 24.88 10.08
C ALA A 242 3.31 24.36 9.82
N LEU A 243 3.48 23.07 9.55
CA LEU A 243 4.75 22.45 9.17
C LEU A 243 5.21 22.90 7.77
N LEU A 244 4.28 22.99 6.81
CA LEU A 244 4.60 23.43 5.45
C LEU A 244 5.18 24.86 5.42
N ARG A 245 4.65 25.78 6.24
CA ARG A 245 5.20 27.12 6.41
C ARG A 245 6.65 27.13 6.92
N ARG A 246 7.11 26.02 7.52
CA ARG A 246 8.47 25.81 8.02
C ARG A 246 9.31 24.89 7.14
N GLY A 247 8.84 24.63 5.90
CA GLY A 247 9.55 23.84 4.91
C GLY A 247 9.41 22.33 5.06
N ILE A 248 8.49 21.83 5.92
CA ILE A 248 8.25 20.41 6.12
C ILE A 248 6.86 20.04 5.61
N ALA A 249 6.81 19.15 4.62
CA ALA A 249 5.56 18.64 4.07
C ALA A 249 5.21 17.28 4.67
N ILE A 250 4.01 17.16 5.24
CA ILE A 250 3.40 15.90 5.64
C ILE A 250 2.12 15.65 4.86
N ARG A 251 1.64 14.40 4.83
CA ARG A 251 0.43 14.04 4.09
C ARG A 251 -0.80 14.19 4.98
N SER A 252 -1.71 15.12 4.68
CA SER A 252 -3.07 15.11 5.24
C SER A 252 -3.82 13.86 4.72
N CYS A 253 -4.44 13.13 5.64
CA CYS A 253 -5.23 11.94 5.35
C CYS A 253 -6.73 12.18 5.46
N GLU A 254 -7.17 13.41 5.55
CA GLU A 254 -8.59 13.78 5.72
C GLU A 254 -9.46 13.28 4.56
N ASN A 255 -8.90 13.13 3.37
CA ASN A 255 -9.61 12.65 2.18
C ASN A 255 -9.71 11.11 2.08
N TYR A 256 -9.15 10.38 3.03
CA TYR A 256 -9.31 8.92 3.07
C TYR A 256 -10.66 8.55 3.69
N PRO A 257 -11.48 7.70 3.04
CA PRO A 257 -12.69 7.17 3.66
C PRO A 257 -12.38 6.52 5.02
N GLY A 258 -13.16 6.85 6.05
CA GLY A 258 -12.94 6.37 7.43
C GLY A 258 -11.96 7.21 8.27
N LEU A 259 -11.31 8.21 7.67
CA LEU A 259 -10.52 9.23 8.37
C LEU A 259 -11.20 10.59 8.21
N GLY A 260 -10.68 11.60 8.85
CA GLY A 260 -11.18 12.97 8.79
C GLY A 260 -10.09 13.98 9.11
N PRO A 261 -10.42 15.26 9.37
CA PRO A 261 -9.45 16.25 9.78
C PRO A 261 -8.64 15.82 11.00
N GLY A 262 -7.35 16.17 11.02
CA GLY A 262 -6.43 15.82 12.11
C GLY A 262 -5.74 14.46 11.94
N TRP A 263 -6.00 13.72 10.86
CA TRP A 263 -5.25 12.53 10.51
C TRP A 263 -4.16 12.84 9.48
N TYR A 264 -2.93 12.43 9.80
CA TYR A 264 -1.77 12.70 8.98
C TYR A 264 -0.91 11.44 8.81
N ARG A 265 -0.24 11.34 7.67
CA ARG A 265 0.79 10.32 7.43
C ARG A 265 2.15 11.01 7.26
N ILE A 266 3.12 10.57 8.04
CA ILE A 266 4.52 10.99 7.94
C ILE A 266 5.38 9.84 7.42
N ALA A 267 6.40 10.17 6.63
CA ALA A 267 7.40 9.21 6.20
C ALA A 267 8.43 8.97 7.30
N VAL A 268 8.88 7.73 7.45
CA VAL A 268 10.08 7.39 8.23
C VAL A 268 11.28 7.66 7.34
N ARG A 269 12.20 8.53 7.80
CA ARG A 269 13.35 9.01 7.04
C ARG A 269 14.66 8.75 7.77
N LEU A 270 15.74 9.42 7.37
CA LEU A 270 17.00 9.40 8.09
C LEU A 270 16.84 10.07 9.46
N HIS A 271 17.68 9.70 10.42
CA HIS A 271 17.59 10.16 11.79
C HIS A 271 17.56 11.69 11.91
N GLU A 272 18.48 12.36 11.25
CA GLU A 272 18.57 13.83 11.24
C GLU A 272 17.29 14.50 10.70
N GLU A 273 16.65 13.90 9.69
CA GLU A 273 15.40 14.41 9.12
C GLU A 273 14.23 14.16 10.06
N ASN A 274 14.22 13.02 10.76
CA ASN A 274 13.21 12.69 11.77
C ASN A 274 13.33 13.60 13.00
N GLU A 275 14.55 13.92 13.45
CA GLU A 275 14.80 14.89 14.53
C GLU A 275 14.31 16.29 14.13
N ALA A 276 14.64 16.75 12.91
CA ALA A 276 14.16 18.03 12.40
C ALA A 276 12.62 18.12 12.34
N LEU A 277 11.97 17.01 11.95
CA LEU A 277 10.50 16.90 11.97
C LEU A 277 9.97 17.06 13.41
N LEU A 278 10.49 16.27 14.36
CA LEU A 278 10.06 16.30 15.77
C LEU A 278 10.26 17.65 16.43
N GLU A 279 11.42 18.27 16.20
CA GLU A 279 11.70 19.61 16.74
C GLU A 279 10.73 20.66 16.17
N THR A 280 10.46 20.59 14.86
CA THR A 280 9.52 21.52 14.24
C THR A 280 8.09 21.29 14.74
N MET A 281 7.68 20.03 14.92
CA MET A 281 6.39 19.68 15.51
C MET A 281 6.26 20.22 16.95
N ARG A 282 7.32 20.10 17.76
CA ARG A 282 7.34 20.63 19.14
C ARG A 282 7.11 22.14 19.14
N ARG A 283 7.85 22.90 18.33
CA ARG A 283 7.69 24.36 18.21
C ARG A 283 6.27 24.76 17.79
N VAL A 284 5.71 24.05 16.80
CA VAL A 284 4.32 24.29 16.34
C VAL A 284 3.32 24.05 17.46
N THR A 285 3.52 23.01 18.26
CA THR A 285 2.62 22.66 19.37
C THR A 285 2.72 23.67 20.51
N GLU A 286 3.94 24.10 20.87
CA GLU A 286 4.19 25.13 21.90
C GLU A 286 3.54 26.47 21.51
N GLU A 287 3.76 26.93 20.27
CA GLU A 287 3.14 28.17 19.77
C GLU A 287 1.62 28.12 19.79
N ALA A 288 1.02 26.95 19.49
CA ALA A 288 -0.42 26.75 19.52
C ALA A 288 -1.01 26.80 20.94
N HIS A 289 -0.21 26.46 21.96
CA HIS A 289 -0.59 26.53 23.38
C HIS A 289 -0.26 27.87 24.06
N GLY A 290 0.40 28.80 23.34
CA GLY A 290 0.74 30.13 23.86
C GLY A 290 1.87 30.12 24.89
N ILE A 291 2.75 29.11 24.84
CA ILE A 291 3.94 28.97 25.67
C ILE A 291 5.16 29.50 24.93
#